data_2482a65cdc1a4190550e0f4a1aacc2b2
#
_entry.id   2482a65cdc1a4190550e0f4a1aacc2b2
#
_cell.length_a   1.000
_cell.length_b   1.000
_cell.length_c   1.000
_cell.angle_alpha   90.00
_cell.angle_beta   90.00
_cell.angle_gamma   90.00
#
_symmetry.space_group_name_H-M   'P 1'
#
loop_
_entity.id
_entity.type
_entity.pdbx_description
1 polymer ?
#
loop_
_entity_poly.entity_id
_entity_poly.type
_entity_poly.pdbx_seq_one_letter_code
_entity_poly.pdbx_strand_id
1 'polypeptide(L)'
;MNDLLLAEIKSEQNEQLQTFLLIEEFIFGTKATVQCELDELVGYCQAETDEVAEPIERAEVLINALFVDQLFIDEPQQNWSVISHQLSSALAHKLVSPILKAVLIAHIANACDCQTDIVFVPEKAMLRIICDDNYAIIFDPVTGESLNWHELDVRMNEVSGDPFEITLDIMKQESLVLEHITSLKAAFIREQAYDNALKCVDMLLALNPNDPFERRDRGFLLHQLDCFKVAYDDYQYFVEQCPKDPAAQLLKLQLDKISITDTILH
;
A
#
# COMPACT_ATOMS: atom_id res chain seq x y z
N MET A 1 0.63 -12.29 -14.41
CA MET A 1 -0.28 -11.11 -14.29
C MET A 1 -0.81 -10.78 -15.68
N ASN A 2 -2.06 -10.32 -15.80
CA ASN A 2 -2.63 -9.91 -17.08
C ASN A 2 -2.05 -8.55 -17.50
N ASP A 3 -1.66 -8.39 -18.78
CA ASP A 3 -1.10 -7.14 -19.32
C ASP A 3 -2.06 -5.95 -19.13
N LEU A 4 -3.39 -6.21 -19.10
CA LEU A 4 -4.40 -5.20 -18.83
C LEU A 4 -4.31 -4.64 -17.41
N LEU A 5 -4.14 -5.49 -16.40
CA LEU A 5 -3.99 -5.03 -15.01
C LEU A 5 -2.69 -4.23 -14.83
N LEU A 6 -1.60 -4.63 -15.50
CA LEU A 6 -0.35 -3.88 -15.47
C LEU A 6 -0.50 -2.50 -16.13
N ALA A 7 -1.22 -2.43 -17.25
CA ALA A 7 -1.52 -1.17 -17.92
C ALA A 7 -2.40 -0.25 -17.03
N GLU A 8 -3.37 -0.84 -16.33
CA GLU A 8 -4.25 -0.14 -15.39
C GLU A 8 -3.46 0.48 -14.24
N ILE A 9 -2.56 -0.29 -13.61
CA ILE A 9 -1.71 0.19 -12.50
C ILE A 9 -0.82 1.37 -12.96
N LYS A 10 -0.32 1.34 -14.20
CA LYS A 10 0.54 2.39 -14.76
C LYS A 10 -0.22 3.58 -15.33
N SER A 11 -1.54 3.51 -15.42
CA SER A 11 -2.38 4.59 -15.94
C SER A 11 -2.60 5.64 -14.85
N GLU A 12 -2.31 6.90 -15.17
CA GLU A 12 -2.63 8.04 -14.28
C GLU A 12 -4.06 8.59 -14.52
N GLN A 13 -4.83 7.97 -15.43
CA GLN A 13 -6.15 8.46 -15.84
C GLN A 13 -7.32 7.77 -15.13
N ASN A 14 -7.04 6.69 -14.41
CA ASN A 14 -8.07 5.87 -13.81
C ASN A 14 -8.26 6.20 -12.33
N GLU A 15 -9.45 5.92 -11.85
CA GLU A 15 -9.79 6.09 -10.45
C GLU A 15 -8.98 5.11 -9.59
N GLN A 16 -8.18 5.64 -8.65
CA GLN A 16 -7.26 4.84 -7.83
C GLN A 16 -7.96 3.67 -7.13
N LEU A 17 -9.13 3.92 -6.52
CA LEU A 17 -9.88 2.88 -5.80
C LEU A 17 -10.27 1.72 -6.71
N GLN A 18 -10.65 1.99 -7.97
CA GLN A 18 -10.98 0.94 -8.94
C GLN A 18 -9.79 0.03 -9.23
N THR A 19 -8.58 0.60 -9.33
CA THR A 19 -7.35 -0.19 -9.51
C THR A 19 -7.11 -1.12 -8.32
N PHE A 20 -7.34 -0.65 -7.08
CA PHE A 20 -7.19 -1.47 -5.89
C PHE A 20 -8.22 -2.61 -5.84
N LEU A 21 -9.47 -2.38 -6.28
CA LEU A 21 -10.49 -3.43 -6.40
C LEU A 21 -10.11 -4.50 -7.43
N LEU A 22 -9.51 -4.12 -8.56
CA LEU A 22 -9.00 -5.07 -9.55
C LEU A 22 -7.82 -5.90 -9.02
N ILE A 23 -6.94 -5.30 -8.22
CA ILE A 23 -5.85 -5.99 -7.52
C ILE A 23 -6.42 -6.99 -6.50
N GLU A 24 -7.42 -6.58 -5.72
CA GLU A 24 -8.12 -7.46 -4.77
C GLU A 24 -8.71 -8.67 -5.50
N GLU A 25 -9.45 -8.45 -6.59
CA GLU A 25 -10.02 -9.55 -7.40
C GLU A 25 -8.93 -10.49 -7.94
N PHE A 26 -7.82 -9.95 -8.43
CA PHE A 26 -6.71 -10.76 -8.95
C PHE A 26 -6.06 -11.63 -7.86
N ILE A 27 -5.79 -11.06 -6.67
CA ILE A 27 -5.08 -11.75 -5.60
C ILE A 27 -5.97 -12.78 -4.90
N PHE A 28 -7.19 -12.37 -4.52
CA PHE A 28 -8.11 -13.21 -3.74
C PHE A 28 -8.97 -14.12 -4.61
N GLY A 29 -9.07 -13.86 -5.92
CA GLY A 29 -9.84 -14.68 -6.86
C GLY A 29 -11.36 -14.52 -6.72
N THR A 30 -11.82 -13.54 -5.96
CA THR A 30 -13.25 -13.23 -5.74
C THR A 30 -13.51 -11.78 -6.10
N LYS A 31 -14.61 -11.55 -6.84
CA LYS A 31 -15.02 -10.18 -7.15
C LYS A 31 -15.46 -9.47 -5.86
N ALA A 32 -14.86 -8.32 -5.61
CA ALA A 32 -15.26 -7.50 -4.48
C ALA A 32 -16.73 -7.02 -4.63
N THR A 33 -17.56 -7.27 -3.62
CA THR A 33 -18.97 -6.83 -3.59
C THR A 33 -19.13 -5.70 -2.58
N VAL A 34 -18.35 -4.62 -2.77
CA VAL A 34 -18.28 -3.50 -1.82
C VAL A 34 -19.07 -2.27 -2.25
N GLN A 35 -19.68 -2.30 -3.44
CA GLN A 35 -20.28 -1.10 -4.03
C GLN A 35 -21.40 -0.53 -3.16
N CYS A 36 -22.23 -1.39 -2.56
CA CYS A 36 -23.34 -0.95 -1.73
C CYS A 36 -22.86 -0.25 -0.45
N GLU A 37 -21.90 -0.86 0.26
CA GLU A 37 -21.32 -0.31 1.48
C GLU A 37 -20.54 0.97 1.19
N LEU A 38 -19.87 1.03 0.04
CA LEU A 38 -19.14 2.21 -0.40
C LEU A 38 -20.12 3.36 -0.73
N ASP A 39 -21.19 3.07 -1.49
CA ASP A 39 -22.22 4.06 -1.85
C ASP A 39 -22.93 4.59 -0.59
N GLU A 40 -23.22 3.74 0.40
CA GLU A 40 -23.79 4.14 1.68
C GLU A 40 -22.85 5.07 2.46
N LEU A 41 -21.55 4.75 2.51
CA LEU A 41 -20.55 5.56 3.18
C LEU A 41 -20.35 6.92 2.50
N VAL A 42 -20.23 6.92 1.18
CA VAL A 42 -20.14 8.16 0.38
C VAL A 42 -21.39 9.01 0.58
N GLY A 43 -22.58 8.41 0.48
CA GLY A 43 -23.86 9.12 0.66
C GLY A 43 -24.02 9.74 2.04
N TYR A 44 -23.54 9.04 3.10
CA TYR A 44 -23.51 9.59 4.45
C TYR A 44 -22.60 10.83 4.52
N CYS A 45 -21.37 10.74 4.04
CA CYS A 45 -20.42 11.84 4.08
C CYS A 45 -20.89 13.05 3.24
N GLN A 46 -21.51 12.80 2.08
CA GLN A 46 -22.11 13.85 1.25
C GLN A 46 -23.23 14.57 2.01
N ALA A 47 -24.13 13.83 2.67
CA ALA A 47 -25.22 14.43 3.42
C ALA A 47 -24.75 15.33 4.57
N GLU A 48 -23.63 14.98 5.23
CA GLU A 48 -23.04 15.80 6.27
C GLU A 48 -22.35 17.06 5.73
N THR A 49 -21.81 17.01 4.50
CA THR A 49 -21.00 18.08 3.90
C THR A 49 -21.73 19.00 2.94
N ASP A 50 -22.88 18.59 2.40
CA ASP A 50 -23.63 19.29 1.33
C ASP A 50 -24.03 20.74 1.66
N GLU A 51 -24.40 21.01 2.93
CA GLU A 51 -24.81 22.35 3.38
C GLU A 51 -23.64 23.24 3.82
N VAL A 52 -22.41 22.69 3.85
CA VAL A 52 -21.23 23.42 4.33
C VAL A 52 -20.52 24.11 3.16
N ALA A 53 -20.67 25.43 3.06
CA ALA A 53 -20.14 26.21 1.94
C ALA A 53 -18.66 26.54 2.07
N GLU A 54 -18.15 26.67 3.30
CA GLU A 54 -16.78 27.06 3.56
C GLU A 54 -15.85 25.83 3.46
N PRO A 55 -14.79 25.86 2.60
CA PRO A 55 -13.99 24.67 2.31
C PRO A 55 -13.24 24.07 3.52
N ILE A 56 -12.74 24.89 4.44
CA ILE A 56 -12.06 24.42 5.64
C ILE A 56 -13.05 23.71 6.56
N GLU A 57 -14.20 24.32 6.81
CA GLU A 57 -15.26 23.75 7.63
C GLU A 57 -15.79 22.45 7.01
N ARG A 58 -15.97 22.40 5.69
CA ARG A 58 -16.36 21.18 4.97
C ARG A 58 -15.37 20.05 5.17
N ALA A 59 -14.06 20.32 5.07
CA ALA A 59 -13.00 19.35 5.31
C ALA A 59 -13.01 18.85 6.77
N GLU A 60 -13.20 19.73 7.75
CA GLU A 60 -13.30 19.36 9.17
C GLU A 60 -14.53 18.50 9.45
N VAL A 61 -15.70 18.85 8.88
CA VAL A 61 -16.92 18.04 8.97
C VAL A 61 -16.72 16.67 8.35
N LEU A 62 -16.10 16.58 7.17
CA LEU A 62 -15.79 15.30 6.51
C LEU A 62 -14.87 14.44 7.38
N ILE A 63 -13.80 14.99 7.94
CA ILE A 63 -12.87 14.26 8.81
C ILE A 63 -13.62 13.76 10.06
N ASN A 64 -14.46 14.59 10.68
CA ASN A 64 -15.28 14.18 11.80
C ASN A 64 -16.26 13.06 11.45
N ALA A 65 -16.96 13.18 10.31
CA ALA A 65 -17.89 12.16 9.82
C ALA A 65 -17.18 10.80 9.64
N LEU A 66 -15.99 10.79 9.04
CA LEU A 66 -15.23 9.55 8.81
C LEU A 66 -14.66 8.95 10.11
N PHE A 67 -13.96 9.74 10.89
CA PHE A 67 -13.18 9.21 12.02
C PHE A 67 -13.96 9.08 13.31
N VAL A 68 -14.95 9.95 13.55
CA VAL A 68 -15.78 9.92 14.77
C VAL A 68 -17.08 9.16 14.53
N ASP A 69 -17.89 9.58 13.56
CA ASP A 69 -19.23 9.02 13.38
C ASP A 69 -19.17 7.61 12.74
N GLN A 70 -18.32 7.42 11.72
CA GLN A 70 -18.13 6.14 11.06
C GLN A 70 -17.06 5.27 11.69
N LEU A 71 -16.39 5.73 12.75
CA LEU A 71 -15.41 4.97 13.53
C LEU A 71 -14.23 4.44 12.71
N PHE A 72 -13.75 5.22 11.73
CA PHE A 72 -12.55 4.85 10.96
C PHE A 72 -11.24 5.16 11.67
N ILE A 73 -11.27 5.45 12.95
CA ILE A 73 -10.08 5.67 13.76
C ILE A 73 -9.45 4.32 14.15
N ASP A 74 -8.15 4.20 13.94
CA ASP A 74 -7.35 3.05 14.33
C ASP A 74 -6.09 3.47 15.08
N GLU A 75 -5.55 2.56 15.88
CA GLU A 75 -4.21 2.72 16.41
C GLU A 75 -3.16 2.29 15.37
N PRO A 76 -2.03 3.01 15.26
CA PRO A 76 -0.94 2.60 14.39
C PRO A 76 -0.44 1.20 14.75
N GLN A 77 -0.43 0.29 13.78
CA GLN A 77 0.00 -1.09 13.95
C GLN A 77 1.28 -1.33 13.16
N GLN A 78 2.20 -2.09 13.72
CA GLN A 78 3.39 -2.55 12.99
C GLN A 78 3.05 -3.60 11.93
N ASN A 79 2.01 -4.40 12.18
CA ASN A 79 1.64 -5.53 11.35
C ASN A 79 0.14 -5.53 11.09
N TRP A 80 -0.25 -5.19 9.87
CA TRP A 80 -1.63 -5.27 9.40
C TRP A 80 -1.96 -6.69 8.94
N SER A 81 -3.16 -7.18 9.27
CA SER A 81 -3.64 -8.52 8.87
C SER A 81 -4.02 -8.54 7.39
N VAL A 82 -4.17 -9.74 6.81
CA VAL A 82 -4.65 -9.90 5.43
C VAL A 82 -6.04 -9.28 5.25
N ILE A 83 -6.93 -9.43 6.25
CA ILE A 83 -8.30 -8.90 6.21
C ILE A 83 -8.32 -7.37 6.05
N SER A 84 -7.38 -6.65 6.66
CA SER A 84 -7.31 -5.18 6.56
C SER A 84 -6.85 -4.67 5.19
N HIS A 85 -6.30 -5.53 4.34
CA HIS A 85 -5.90 -5.22 2.97
C HIS A 85 -6.96 -5.58 1.93
N GLN A 86 -8.06 -6.20 2.33
CA GLN A 86 -9.18 -6.57 1.47
C GLN A 86 -10.34 -5.61 1.74
N LEU A 87 -10.70 -4.75 0.78
CA LEU A 87 -11.63 -3.65 1.01
C LEU A 87 -13.00 -4.12 1.52
N SER A 88 -13.53 -5.21 0.96
CA SER A 88 -14.81 -5.79 1.40
C SER A 88 -14.83 -6.16 2.88
N SER A 89 -13.76 -6.83 3.35
CA SER A 89 -13.62 -7.23 4.74
C SER A 89 -13.25 -6.05 5.64
N ALA A 90 -12.39 -5.16 5.14
CA ALA A 90 -11.91 -3.99 5.86
C ALA A 90 -13.06 -3.00 6.18
N LEU A 91 -13.98 -2.77 5.23
CA LEU A 91 -15.17 -1.93 5.46
C LEU A 91 -16.10 -2.54 6.51
N ALA A 92 -16.37 -3.83 6.42
CA ALA A 92 -17.24 -4.52 7.38
C ALA A 92 -16.70 -4.47 8.82
N HIS A 93 -15.37 -4.52 8.99
CA HIS A 93 -14.72 -4.51 10.30
C HIS A 93 -14.19 -3.13 10.72
N LYS A 94 -14.28 -2.13 9.85
CA LYS A 94 -13.69 -0.78 10.01
C LYS A 94 -12.18 -0.79 10.27
N LEU A 95 -11.50 -1.88 9.93
CA LEU A 95 -10.06 -2.07 10.06
C LEU A 95 -9.40 -2.09 8.67
N VAL A 96 -8.83 -0.99 8.26
CA VAL A 96 -8.29 -0.80 6.91
C VAL A 96 -6.80 -0.47 6.97
N SER A 97 -5.98 -1.18 6.17
CA SER A 97 -4.54 -0.91 6.09
C SER A 97 -4.24 0.51 5.58
N PRO A 98 -3.12 1.14 5.98
CA PRO A 98 -2.90 2.58 5.79
C PRO A 98 -3.07 3.07 4.35
N ILE A 99 -2.45 2.41 3.38
CA ILE A 99 -2.54 2.81 1.97
C ILE A 99 -3.94 2.61 1.41
N LEU A 100 -4.56 1.46 1.69
CA LEU A 100 -5.94 1.21 1.24
C LEU A 100 -6.91 2.23 1.85
N LYS A 101 -6.69 2.60 3.12
CA LYS A 101 -7.47 3.60 3.83
C LYS A 101 -7.28 5.00 3.24
N ALA A 102 -6.02 5.36 2.90
CA ALA A 102 -5.74 6.62 2.24
C ALA A 102 -6.46 6.73 0.89
N VAL A 103 -6.40 5.67 0.07
CA VAL A 103 -7.10 5.61 -1.23
C VAL A 103 -8.62 5.67 -1.06
N LEU A 104 -9.18 4.95 -0.08
CA LEU A 104 -10.61 4.98 0.23
C LEU A 104 -11.05 6.38 0.67
N ILE A 105 -10.36 7.00 1.60
CA ILE A 105 -10.71 8.33 2.11
C ILE A 105 -10.56 9.39 1.00
N ALA A 106 -9.50 9.32 0.17
CA ALA A 106 -9.35 10.22 -0.97
C ALA A 106 -10.51 10.09 -1.97
N HIS A 107 -10.98 8.87 -2.23
CA HIS A 107 -12.17 8.64 -3.07
C HIS A 107 -13.42 9.29 -2.46
N ILE A 108 -13.70 9.07 -1.18
CA ILE A 108 -14.86 9.64 -0.48
C ILE A 108 -14.77 11.17 -0.45
N ALA A 109 -13.59 11.71 -0.12
CA ALA A 109 -13.39 13.15 -0.03
C ALA A 109 -13.61 13.85 -1.39
N ASN A 110 -13.08 13.28 -2.47
CA ASN A 110 -13.32 13.81 -3.81
C ASN A 110 -14.82 13.73 -4.23
N ALA A 111 -15.53 12.68 -3.78
CA ALA A 111 -16.99 12.58 -3.99
C ALA A 111 -17.79 13.61 -3.16
N CYS A 112 -17.21 14.18 -2.10
CA CYS A 112 -17.77 15.26 -1.28
C CYS A 112 -17.25 16.65 -1.68
N ASP A 113 -16.74 16.84 -2.89
CA ASP A 113 -16.16 18.10 -3.40
C ASP A 113 -14.99 18.63 -2.53
N CYS A 114 -14.29 17.74 -1.81
CA CYS A 114 -13.07 18.03 -1.08
C CYS A 114 -11.88 17.53 -1.92
N GLN A 115 -11.23 18.42 -2.68
CA GLN A 115 -10.07 18.04 -3.49
C GLN A 115 -8.97 17.46 -2.61
N THR A 116 -8.63 16.18 -2.82
CA THR A 116 -7.76 15.42 -1.92
C THR A 116 -6.68 14.69 -2.70
N ASP A 117 -5.44 14.84 -2.23
CA ASP A 117 -4.26 14.15 -2.70
C ASP A 117 -3.71 13.21 -1.61
N ILE A 118 -3.04 12.14 -2.02
CA ILE A 118 -2.19 11.33 -1.14
C ILE A 118 -0.76 11.81 -1.32
N VAL A 119 -0.13 12.26 -0.24
CA VAL A 119 1.21 12.83 -0.24
C VAL A 119 2.15 11.98 0.60
N PHE A 120 3.43 11.96 0.23
CA PHE A 120 4.44 11.30 1.02
C PHE A 120 5.04 12.29 2.03
N VAL A 121 4.86 11.99 3.31
CA VAL A 121 5.60 12.59 4.40
C VAL A 121 6.60 11.54 4.89
N PRO A 122 7.83 11.90 5.32
CA PRO A 122 8.80 10.90 5.72
C PRO A 122 8.20 9.80 6.61
N GLU A 123 8.46 8.56 6.20
CA GLU A 123 7.99 7.31 6.80
C GLU A 123 6.54 6.88 6.49
N LYS A 124 5.64 7.75 5.98
CA LYS A 124 4.25 7.34 5.70
C LYS A 124 3.51 8.20 4.67
N ALA A 125 2.48 7.59 4.08
CA ALA A 125 1.49 8.29 3.29
C ALA A 125 0.53 9.08 4.19
N MET A 126 0.25 10.31 3.80
CA MET A 126 -0.70 11.22 4.46
C MET A 126 -1.74 11.69 3.46
N LEU A 127 -2.89 12.13 3.93
CA LEU A 127 -3.91 12.78 3.12
C LEU A 127 -3.77 14.29 3.20
N ARG A 128 -3.91 14.97 2.06
CA ARG A 128 -3.92 16.41 1.95
C ARG A 128 -5.24 16.86 1.30
N ILE A 129 -6.11 17.52 2.07
CA ILE A 129 -7.30 18.19 1.54
C ILE A 129 -6.93 19.64 1.22
N ILE A 130 -7.10 20.04 -0.03
CA ILE A 130 -6.84 21.39 -0.51
C ILE A 130 -8.11 22.23 -0.28
N CYS A 131 -8.03 23.21 0.61
CA CYS A 131 -9.15 24.08 0.95
C CYS A 131 -9.18 25.34 0.07
N ASP A 132 -8.02 25.96 -0.15
CA ASP A 132 -7.83 27.10 -1.05
C ASP A 132 -6.39 27.17 -1.58
N ASP A 133 -6.03 28.25 -2.29
CA ASP A 133 -4.68 28.45 -2.86
C ASP A 133 -3.56 28.52 -1.80
N ASN A 134 -3.88 28.79 -0.53
CA ASN A 134 -2.93 29.01 0.54
C ASN A 134 -3.08 28.06 1.71
N TYR A 135 -4.18 27.28 1.77
CA TYR A 135 -4.50 26.46 2.92
C TYR A 135 -4.88 25.02 2.53
N ALA A 136 -4.27 24.08 3.20
CA ALA A 136 -4.58 22.67 3.09
C ALA A 136 -4.51 21.99 4.48
N ILE A 137 -5.34 20.99 4.69
CA ILE A 137 -5.30 20.14 5.88
C ILE A 137 -4.56 18.86 5.55
N ILE A 138 -3.50 18.54 6.29
CA ILE A 138 -2.75 17.29 6.16
C ILE A 138 -3.03 16.44 7.38
N PHE A 139 -3.46 15.20 7.18
CA PHE A 139 -3.82 14.31 8.27
C PHE A 139 -3.44 12.85 8.01
N ASP A 140 -3.28 12.11 9.09
CA ASP A 140 -2.96 10.68 9.05
C ASP A 140 -4.23 9.87 8.70
N PRO A 141 -4.21 9.05 7.65
CA PRO A 141 -5.35 8.22 7.28
C PRO A 141 -5.71 7.17 8.34
N VAL A 142 -4.79 6.81 9.24
CA VAL A 142 -5.04 5.81 10.28
C VAL A 142 -5.74 6.42 11.48
N THR A 143 -5.21 7.51 12.01
CA THR A 143 -5.69 8.13 13.26
C THR A 143 -6.66 9.29 13.05
N GLY A 144 -6.67 9.90 11.87
CA GLY A 144 -7.41 11.13 11.60
C GLY A 144 -6.76 12.40 12.17
N GLU A 145 -5.62 12.26 12.85
CA GLU A 145 -4.92 13.40 13.44
C GLU A 145 -4.27 14.27 12.36
N SER A 146 -4.54 15.57 12.41
CA SER A 146 -3.93 16.55 11.51
C SER A 146 -2.52 16.92 11.96
N LEU A 147 -1.60 17.05 10.98
CA LEU A 147 -0.26 17.60 11.21
C LEU A 147 -0.32 19.13 11.21
N ASN A 148 0.29 19.75 12.21
CA ASN A 148 0.57 21.18 12.17
C ASN A 148 1.87 21.45 11.38
N TRP A 149 2.05 22.71 10.94
CA TRP A 149 3.22 23.13 10.15
C TRP A 149 4.57 22.87 10.83
N HIS A 150 4.62 22.98 12.15
CA HIS A 150 5.86 22.74 12.88
C HIS A 150 6.24 21.25 12.87
N GLU A 151 5.27 20.36 13.05
CA GLU A 151 5.50 18.91 12.97
C GLU A 151 5.89 18.49 11.56
N LEU A 152 5.25 19.06 10.53
CA LEU A 152 5.59 18.81 9.14
C LEU A 152 7.02 19.29 8.83
N ASP A 153 7.37 20.50 9.25
CA ASP A 153 8.70 21.08 9.07
C ASP A 153 9.78 20.21 9.73
N VAL A 154 9.58 19.78 10.97
CA VAL A 154 10.50 18.88 11.68
C VAL A 154 10.71 17.58 10.91
N ARG A 155 9.65 16.90 10.50
CA ARG A 155 9.74 15.63 9.77
C ARG A 155 10.44 15.77 8.41
N MET A 156 10.13 16.83 7.67
CA MET A 156 10.74 17.09 6.36
C MET A 156 12.22 17.47 6.47
N ASN A 157 12.60 18.29 7.46
CA ASN A 157 13.98 18.71 7.68
C ASN A 157 14.89 17.61 8.22
N GLU A 158 14.37 16.66 8.99
CA GLU A 158 15.13 15.50 9.44
C GLU A 158 15.64 14.66 8.26
N VAL A 159 14.93 14.66 7.14
CA VAL A 159 15.28 13.88 5.94
C VAL A 159 16.04 14.71 4.89
N SER A 160 15.61 15.93 4.62
CA SER A 160 16.18 16.76 3.53
C SER A 160 17.42 17.56 3.94
N GLY A 161 17.52 17.93 5.21
CA GLY A 161 18.63 18.78 5.71
C GLY A 161 18.63 20.21 5.17
N ASP A 162 17.65 20.62 4.36
CA ASP A 162 17.55 21.94 3.74
C ASP A 162 16.25 22.64 4.19
N PRO A 163 16.34 23.77 4.94
CA PRO A 163 15.18 24.38 5.58
C PRO A 163 14.30 25.26 4.66
N PHE A 164 14.54 25.31 3.34
CA PHE A 164 13.99 26.40 2.52
C PHE A 164 12.86 26.03 1.55
N GLU A 165 12.58 24.76 1.27
CA GLU A 165 11.44 24.39 0.41
C GLU A 165 10.85 23.03 0.82
N ILE A 166 9.74 23.07 1.57
CA ILE A 166 8.95 21.87 1.83
C ILE A 166 8.05 21.64 0.61
N THR A 167 8.47 20.76 -0.29
CA THR A 167 7.62 20.24 -1.36
C THR A 167 7.05 18.90 -0.91
N LEU A 168 5.73 18.79 -0.90
CA LEU A 168 5.05 17.53 -0.64
C LEU A 168 4.77 16.85 -1.98
N ASP A 169 5.49 15.78 -2.25
CA ASP A 169 5.29 15.01 -3.47
C ASP A 169 3.98 14.22 -3.40
N ILE A 170 3.15 14.36 -4.43
CA ILE A 170 1.94 13.55 -4.60
C ILE A 170 2.37 12.13 -4.95
N MET A 171 1.86 11.16 -4.21
CA MET A 171 2.14 9.75 -4.48
C MET A 171 1.44 9.30 -5.76
N LYS A 172 2.24 8.76 -6.69
CA LYS A 172 1.71 8.17 -7.92
C LYS A 172 1.00 6.86 -7.61
N GLN A 173 0.02 6.52 -8.43
CA GLN A 173 -0.74 5.26 -8.32
C GLN A 173 0.18 4.03 -8.24
N GLU A 174 1.23 3.95 -9.08
CA GLU A 174 2.19 2.85 -9.05
C GLU A 174 2.87 2.71 -7.69
N SER A 175 3.26 3.82 -7.04
CA SER A 175 3.89 3.81 -5.73
C SER A 175 2.92 3.35 -4.62
N LEU A 176 1.67 3.80 -4.67
CA LEU A 176 0.62 3.35 -3.75
C LEU A 176 0.37 1.85 -3.88
N VAL A 177 0.29 1.35 -5.11
CA VAL A 177 0.11 -0.08 -5.41
C VAL A 177 1.31 -0.89 -4.92
N LEU A 178 2.54 -0.44 -5.17
CA LEU A 178 3.76 -1.12 -4.71
C LEU A 178 3.77 -1.25 -3.19
N GLU A 179 3.47 -0.18 -2.46
CA GLU A 179 3.46 -0.17 -1.00
C GLU A 179 2.34 -1.06 -0.43
N HIS A 180 1.13 -0.99 -1.00
CA HIS A 180 0.02 -1.84 -0.61
C HIS A 180 0.32 -3.33 -0.81
N ILE A 181 0.82 -3.72 -2.00
CA ILE A 181 1.12 -5.13 -2.31
C ILE A 181 2.28 -5.64 -1.45
N THR A 182 3.29 -4.80 -1.16
CA THR A 182 4.39 -5.16 -0.26
C THR A 182 3.89 -5.44 1.15
N SER A 183 3.00 -4.60 1.68
CA SER A 183 2.37 -4.81 2.99
C SER A 183 1.50 -6.07 3.02
N LEU A 184 0.69 -6.29 1.98
CA LEU A 184 -0.16 -7.47 1.83
C LEU A 184 0.66 -8.76 1.70
N LYS A 185 1.76 -8.74 0.90
CA LYS A 185 2.75 -9.84 0.82
C LYS A 185 3.25 -10.23 2.21
N ALA A 186 3.67 -9.24 2.99
CA ALA A 186 4.16 -9.49 4.35
C ALA A 186 3.07 -10.08 5.27
N ALA A 187 1.81 -9.64 5.12
CA ALA A 187 0.68 -10.22 5.84
C ALA A 187 0.46 -11.69 5.47
N PHE A 188 0.41 -12.03 4.18
CA PHE A 188 0.28 -13.41 3.73
C PHE A 188 1.41 -14.32 4.21
N ILE A 189 2.66 -13.82 4.20
CA ILE A 189 3.82 -14.59 4.71
C ILE A 189 3.65 -14.90 6.21
N ARG A 190 3.22 -13.92 7.01
CA ARG A 190 2.96 -14.13 8.46
C ARG A 190 1.85 -15.14 8.71
N GLU A 191 0.81 -15.13 7.87
CA GLU A 191 -0.32 -16.06 7.95
C GLU A 191 -0.06 -17.38 7.23
N GLN A 192 1.15 -17.58 6.68
CA GLN A 192 1.60 -18.78 5.95
C GLN A 192 0.75 -19.09 4.69
N ALA A 193 0.08 -18.08 4.15
CA ALA A 193 -0.67 -18.16 2.89
C ALA A 193 0.25 -17.96 1.69
N TYR A 194 1.22 -18.87 1.50
CA TYR A 194 2.34 -18.70 0.57
C TYR A 194 1.91 -18.60 -0.89
N ASP A 195 0.84 -19.29 -1.30
CA ASP A 195 0.29 -19.19 -2.66
C ASP A 195 -0.17 -17.75 -3.00
N ASN A 196 -0.85 -17.08 -2.06
CA ASN A 196 -1.29 -15.71 -2.25
C ASN A 196 -0.12 -14.72 -2.12
N ALA A 197 0.83 -14.97 -1.20
CA ALA A 197 2.08 -14.20 -1.14
C ALA A 197 2.85 -14.28 -2.45
N LEU A 198 2.87 -15.44 -3.11
CA LEU A 198 3.53 -15.61 -4.42
C LEU A 198 2.86 -14.76 -5.51
N LYS A 199 1.51 -14.64 -5.53
CA LYS A 199 0.82 -13.74 -6.46
C LYS A 199 1.23 -12.27 -6.25
N CYS A 200 1.41 -11.85 -4.98
CA CYS A 200 1.91 -10.51 -4.66
C CYS A 200 3.32 -10.29 -5.22
N VAL A 201 4.24 -11.22 -4.99
CA VAL A 201 5.62 -11.15 -5.50
C VAL A 201 5.65 -11.14 -7.02
N ASP A 202 4.86 -11.98 -7.69
CA ASP A 202 4.78 -12.00 -9.15
C ASP A 202 4.26 -10.67 -9.72
N MET A 203 3.36 -9.99 -8.98
CA MET A 203 2.88 -8.66 -9.34
C MET A 203 3.98 -7.60 -9.15
N LEU A 204 4.70 -7.62 -8.03
CA LEU A 204 5.83 -6.72 -7.77
C LEU A 204 6.94 -6.89 -8.81
N LEU A 205 7.27 -8.12 -9.19
CA LEU A 205 8.24 -8.43 -10.25
C LEU A 205 7.75 -8.05 -11.66
N ALA A 206 6.45 -8.01 -11.91
CA ALA A 206 5.93 -7.50 -13.17
C ALA A 206 6.02 -5.96 -13.27
N LEU A 207 5.97 -5.26 -12.13
CA LEU A 207 6.22 -3.81 -12.05
C LEU A 207 7.72 -3.51 -12.11
N ASN A 208 8.54 -4.27 -11.37
CA ASN A 208 9.99 -4.15 -11.35
C ASN A 208 10.69 -5.51 -11.57
N PRO A 209 10.90 -5.94 -12.84
CA PRO A 209 11.39 -7.30 -13.15
C PRO A 209 12.79 -7.64 -12.64
N ASN A 210 13.59 -6.62 -12.35
CA ASN A 210 14.99 -6.79 -11.96
C ASN A 210 15.22 -6.58 -10.45
N ASP A 211 14.17 -6.52 -9.64
CA ASP A 211 14.33 -6.36 -8.19
C ASP A 211 14.90 -7.64 -7.55
N PRO A 212 16.13 -7.61 -7.04
CA PRO A 212 16.76 -8.78 -6.44
C PRO A 212 16.10 -9.20 -5.13
N PHE A 213 15.51 -8.27 -4.38
CA PHE A 213 14.85 -8.57 -3.12
C PHE A 213 13.52 -9.29 -3.35
N GLU A 214 12.76 -8.88 -4.36
CA GLU A 214 11.53 -9.59 -4.75
C GLU A 214 11.83 -10.96 -5.34
N ARG A 215 12.95 -11.13 -6.08
CA ARG A 215 13.46 -12.44 -6.49
C ARG A 215 13.80 -13.33 -5.30
N ARG A 216 14.50 -12.81 -4.30
CA ARG A 216 14.78 -13.54 -3.06
C ARG A 216 13.50 -13.99 -2.37
N ASP A 217 12.53 -13.10 -2.23
CA ASP A 217 11.25 -13.38 -1.58
C ASP A 217 10.46 -14.45 -2.37
N ARG A 218 10.48 -14.39 -3.72
CA ARG A 218 9.89 -15.44 -4.56
C ARG A 218 10.59 -16.79 -4.34
N GLY A 219 11.92 -16.80 -4.28
CA GLY A 219 12.69 -18.00 -3.96
C GLY A 219 12.28 -18.60 -2.61
N PHE A 220 12.10 -17.76 -1.58
CA PHE A 220 11.61 -18.20 -0.27
C PHE A 220 10.21 -18.84 -0.36
N LEU A 221 9.26 -18.20 -1.04
CA LEU A 221 7.90 -18.68 -1.19
C LEU A 221 7.84 -20.00 -1.98
N LEU A 222 8.59 -20.08 -3.08
CA LEU A 222 8.70 -21.30 -3.89
C LEU A 222 9.33 -22.44 -3.09
N HIS A 223 10.28 -22.15 -2.21
CA HIS A 223 10.85 -23.14 -1.30
C HIS A 223 9.79 -23.65 -0.30
N GLN A 224 8.94 -22.76 0.26
CA GLN A 224 7.85 -23.16 1.14
C GLN A 224 6.79 -24.03 0.42
N LEU A 225 6.65 -23.87 -0.89
CA LEU A 225 5.75 -24.60 -1.78
C LEU A 225 6.40 -25.83 -2.44
N ASP A 226 7.55 -26.30 -1.94
CA ASP A 226 8.31 -27.44 -2.46
C ASP A 226 8.80 -27.32 -3.92
N CYS A 227 8.85 -26.09 -4.47
CA CYS A 227 9.31 -25.79 -5.82
C CYS A 227 10.83 -25.47 -5.85
N PHE A 228 11.66 -26.36 -5.32
CA PHE A 228 13.07 -26.11 -4.99
C PHE A 228 13.93 -25.69 -6.21
N LYS A 229 13.70 -26.23 -7.39
CA LYS A 229 14.51 -25.91 -8.58
C LYS A 229 14.36 -24.45 -8.99
N VAL A 230 13.14 -23.94 -9.04
CA VAL A 230 12.86 -22.54 -9.40
C VAL A 230 13.30 -21.60 -8.29
N ALA A 231 13.13 -22.01 -7.02
CA ALA A 231 13.63 -21.28 -5.86
C ALA A 231 15.15 -21.09 -5.91
N TYR A 232 15.89 -22.11 -6.36
CA TYR A 232 17.35 -22.05 -6.51
C TYR A 232 17.78 -20.94 -7.50
N ASP A 233 17.13 -20.83 -8.65
CA ASP A 233 17.45 -19.84 -9.68
C ASP A 233 17.23 -18.41 -9.16
N ASP A 234 16.16 -18.18 -8.40
CA ASP A 234 15.86 -16.88 -7.79
C ASP A 234 16.86 -16.52 -6.68
N TYR A 235 17.24 -17.46 -5.84
CA TYR A 235 18.25 -17.26 -4.81
C TYR A 235 19.62 -16.97 -5.41
N GLN A 236 20.00 -17.70 -6.48
CA GLN A 236 21.25 -17.46 -7.20
C GLN A 236 21.29 -16.04 -7.76
N TYR A 237 20.21 -15.61 -8.41
CA TYR A 237 20.08 -14.24 -8.92
C TYR A 237 20.30 -13.20 -7.82
N PHE A 238 19.64 -13.36 -6.65
CA PHE A 238 19.82 -12.44 -5.53
C PHE A 238 21.27 -12.40 -5.05
N VAL A 239 21.92 -13.55 -4.87
CA VAL A 239 23.32 -13.66 -4.43
C VAL A 239 24.27 -12.97 -5.42
N GLU A 240 24.02 -13.07 -6.70
CA GLU A 240 24.84 -12.45 -7.77
C GLU A 240 24.64 -10.91 -7.78
N GLN A 241 23.40 -10.42 -7.62
CA GLN A 241 23.10 -9.00 -7.67
C GLN A 241 23.46 -8.26 -6.36
N CYS A 242 23.37 -8.92 -5.21
CA CYS A 242 23.57 -8.34 -3.89
C CYS A 242 24.69 -9.05 -3.08
N PRO A 243 25.92 -9.22 -3.60
CA PRO A 243 26.95 -10.06 -2.95
C PRO A 243 27.42 -9.57 -1.60
N LYS A 244 27.18 -8.30 -1.26
CA LYS A 244 27.55 -7.70 0.04
C LYS A 244 26.44 -7.80 1.09
N ASP A 245 25.23 -8.18 0.68
CA ASP A 245 24.10 -8.33 1.58
C ASP A 245 24.33 -9.54 2.53
N PRO A 246 24.13 -9.40 3.85
CA PRO A 246 24.31 -10.52 4.79
C PRO A 246 23.43 -11.74 4.47
N ALA A 247 22.18 -11.52 3.99
CA ALA A 247 21.31 -12.62 3.60
C ALA A 247 21.82 -13.34 2.34
N ALA A 248 22.39 -12.60 1.38
CA ALA A 248 23.01 -13.19 0.19
C ALA A 248 24.22 -14.08 0.56
N GLN A 249 25.02 -13.64 1.51
CA GLN A 249 26.16 -14.44 1.99
C GLN A 249 25.72 -15.75 2.66
N LEU A 250 24.66 -15.70 3.47
CA LEU A 250 24.06 -16.90 4.09
C LEU A 250 23.45 -17.83 3.05
N LEU A 251 22.68 -17.29 2.09
CA LEU A 251 22.09 -18.09 1.01
C LEU A 251 23.15 -18.75 0.14
N LYS A 252 24.25 -18.07 -0.17
CA LYS A 252 25.36 -18.64 -0.93
C LYS A 252 25.91 -19.90 -0.27
N LEU A 253 26.13 -19.87 1.06
CA LEU A 253 26.59 -21.06 1.82
C LEU A 253 25.59 -22.22 1.78
N GLN A 254 24.30 -21.94 1.66
CA GLN A 254 23.26 -22.97 1.53
C GLN A 254 23.21 -23.55 0.11
N LEU A 255 23.30 -22.71 -0.92
CA LEU A 255 23.33 -23.12 -2.32
C LEU A 255 24.56 -23.98 -2.65
N ASP A 256 25.73 -23.62 -2.12
CA ASP A 256 26.98 -24.40 -2.28
C ASP A 256 26.83 -25.81 -1.68
N LYS A 257 26.12 -25.96 -0.56
CA LYS A 257 25.86 -27.29 0.04
C LYS A 257 24.94 -28.15 -0.81
N ILE A 258 23.90 -27.55 -1.40
CA ILE A 258 22.94 -28.25 -2.28
C ILE A 258 23.65 -28.76 -3.54
N SER A 259 24.45 -27.90 -4.18
CA SER A 259 25.22 -28.27 -5.37
C SER A 259 26.23 -29.42 -5.14
N ILE A 260 26.87 -29.44 -3.97
CA ILE A 260 27.79 -30.53 -3.58
C ILE A 260 27.03 -31.84 -3.41
N THR A 261 25.84 -31.82 -2.83
CA THR A 261 25.02 -33.03 -2.59
C THR A 261 24.55 -33.66 -3.91
N ASP A 262 24.12 -32.84 -4.87
CA ASP A 262 23.74 -33.32 -6.22
C ASP A 262 24.92 -33.91 -7.01
N THR A 263 26.14 -33.37 -6.81
CA THR A 263 27.35 -33.88 -7.47
C THR A 263 27.81 -35.22 -6.91
N ILE A 264 27.49 -35.53 -5.66
CA ILE A 264 27.87 -36.80 -4.99
C ILE A 264 26.87 -37.94 -5.33
N LEU A 265 25.64 -37.62 -5.79
CA LEU A 265 24.61 -38.60 -6.11
C LEU A 265 24.59 -39.04 -7.61
N HIS A 266 25.49 -38.55 -8.43
CA HIS A 266 25.76 -38.93 -9.81
C HIS A 266 27.15 -39.54 -9.94
#